data_d06224289921cf33b836535be61de58f
#
_entry.id   d06224289921cf33b836535be61de58f
#
_cell.length_a   1.000
_cell.length_b   1.000
_cell.length_c   1.000
_cell.angle_alpha   90.00
_cell.angle_beta   90.00
_cell.angle_gamma   90.00
#
_symmetry.space_group_name_H-M   'P 1'
#
loop_
_entity.id
_entity.type
_entity.pdbx_description
1 polymer ?
#
loop_
_entity_poly.entity_id
_entity_poly.type
_entity_poly.pdbx_seq_one_letter_code
_entity_poly.pdbx_strand_id
1 'polypeptide(L)'
;AGANSCYCGGFGTQSADFSEVVYDYAAMGEATYATDAGAYLLWHAGIATNMDYDCEGSGTMVQGGYPSAEYAMKNNFLYKSSMYDTYQYNSTSDAAWIATLANEIDNNRPIIHTGYNEEGGHAWNIDGYDDDMFHMNFGWGGQSNGYYAVTGDNPYDTWLDGIALINIEPESLNRPNLKLTSYSSYETSGDGDAVINPGETFEIVIELENPAPWAPASSFEILLTTEDEGVNIDESTSYFISFETLEPGDTFSNASMPFIVDVDGGINLGDKIFSLIVMGVGIEGAEDNFYYKEYELEVLVSLNQYGFPVYDASQKTSPLAVDFDNDGEDEIIYGDYNGFIHVLNSDGSELEDETFPFDTGNQIWGAAAGADMDGDGLIDIAVVSKSKHFYLLDINGLKVDFDSEKYLLGTPAIGNLDGDADLEVVFSGYSSGNMVWALNADGSAVDGFPLDLGEKVKIGVALADFNGNGIDDIVVGTDDDYIHLFYDDGSEAPGFPFQVGDKIQSAPAILDVDGQKVIFVGSNDNNLYAINSDGSLRFSVMATNKVFNSPAFLDHNNT
;
A
#
# COMPACT_ATOMS: atom_id res chain seq x y z
N ALA A 1 47.67 -8.44 -3.65
CA ALA A 1 47.51 -7.16 -4.33
C ALA A 1 48.89 -6.62 -4.67
N GLY A 2 49.21 -6.52 -5.98
CA GLY A 2 50.49 -5.99 -6.42
C GLY A 2 50.61 -4.52 -6.07
N ALA A 3 51.73 -4.14 -5.50
CA ALA A 3 52.08 -2.78 -5.21
C ALA A 3 51.95 -1.90 -6.46
N ASN A 4 51.45 -0.69 -6.27
CA ASN A 4 51.60 0.46 -7.14
C ASN A 4 50.56 0.74 -8.24
N SER A 5 49.30 0.52 -8.01
CA SER A 5 48.33 1.44 -8.62
C SER A 5 47.08 1.50 -7.74
N CYS A 6 47.07 2.45 -6.84
CA CYS A 6 45.83 2.86 -6.19
C CYS A 6 44.92 3.39 -7.30
N TYR A 7 43.96 2.63 -7.71
CA TYR A 7 42.94 3.06 -8.65
C TYR A 7 41.79 3.64 -7.80
N CYS A 8 41.84 4.95 -7.60
CA CYS A 8 40.78 5.70 -6.94
C CYS A 8 39.54 5.85 -7.87
N GLY A 9 39.11 4.76 -8.48
CA GLY A 9 37.86 4.68 -9.24
C GLY A 9 36.90 3.81 -8.48
N GLY A 10 35.68 4.25 -8.25
CA GLY A 10 34.69 3.47 -7.54
C GLY A 10 34.55 2.06 -8.14
N PHE A 11 34.54 1.05 -7.26
CA PHE A 11 34.41 -0.36 -7.63
C PHE A 11 32.99 -0.74 -8.08
N GLY A 12 32.09 0.25 -8.22
CA GLY A 12 30.68 0.03 -8.49
C GLY A 12 29.94 -0.53 -7.26
N THR A 13 28.63 -0.78 -7.43
CA THR A 13 27.84 -1.41 -6.39
C THR A 13 28.24 -2.88 -6.26
N GLN A 14 28.64 -3.29 -5.06
CA GLN A 14 28.97 -4.67 -4.71
C GLN A 14 27.81 -5.26 -3.93
N SER A 15 27.48 -6.53 -4.18
CA SER A 15 26.43 -7.25 -3.45
C SER A 15 26.83 -8.71 -3.25
N ALA A 16 26.33 -9.34 -2.19
CA ALA A 16 26.50 -10.76 -1.90
C ALA A 16 25.20 -11.31 -1.30
N ASP A 17 24.83 -12.50 -1.70
CA ASP A 17 23.79 -13.26 -1.04
C ASP A 17 24.41 -14.15 0.02
N PHE A 18 24.29 -13.74 1.28
CA PHE A 18 24.90 -14.45 2.40
C PHE A 18 24.18 -15.77 2.73
N SER A 19 22.97 -15.99 2.24
CA SER A 19 22.22 -17.24 2.46
C SER A 19 22.78 -18.42 1.65
N GLU A 20 23.48 -18.13 0.52
CA GLU A 20 24.02 -19.15 -0.38
C GLU A 20 25.54 -19.34 -0.24
N VAL A 21 26.17 -18.61 0.70
CA VAL A 21 27.64 -18.63 0.83
C VAL A 21 28.12 -19.71 1.76
N VAL A 22 29.05 -20.55 1.27
CA VAL A 22 29.80 -21.50 2.09
C VAL A 22 31.28 -21.10 2.08
N TYR A 23 31.86 -20.89 3.27
CA TYR A 23 33.26 -20.52 3.40
C TYR A 23 34.12 -21.76 3.65
N ASP A 24 35.13 -21.98 2.79
CA ASP A 24 36.15 -23.03 2.97
C ASP A 24 37.25 -22.52 3.89
N TYR A 25 37.03 -22.63 5.20
CA TYR A 25 38.00 -22.20 6.19
C TYR A 25 39.32 -23.03 6.13
N ALA A 26 39.26 -24.29 5.68
CA ALA A 26 40.45 -25.10 5.51
C ALA A 26 41.36 -24.59 4.38
N ALA A 27 40.76 -24.10 3.30
CA ALA A 27 41.48 -23.49 2.19
C ALA A 27 42.03 -22.09 2.49
N MET A 28 41.55 -21.42 3.56
CA MET A 28 42.10 -20.12 3.97
C MET A 28 43.54 -20.23 4.50
N GLY A 29 43.91 -21.35 5.12
CA GLY A 29 45.26 -21.69 5.56
C GLY A 29 45.82 -20.77 6.68
N GLU A 30 46.90 -21.19 7.30
CA GLU A 30 47.73 -20.38 8.20
C GLU A 30 48.64 -19.45 7.37
N ALA A 31 48.07 -18.65 6.47
CA ALA A 31 48.87 -18.10 5.40
C ALA A 31 49.51 -16.77 5.76
N THR A 32 50.80 -16.69 5.53
CA THR A 32 51.53 -15.45 5.25
C THR A 32 51.14 -14.83 3.89
N TYR A 33 50.27 -15.49 3.13
CA TYR A 33 49.76 -15.03 1.82
C TYR A 33 48.24 -15.15 1.75
N ALA A 34 47.59 -14.17 1.17
CA ALA A 34 46.16 -14.21 0.90
C ALA A 34 45.84 -15.39 -0.04
N THR A 35 44.94 -16.26 0.39
CA THR A 35 44.33 -17.29 -0.48
C THR A 35 43.06 -16.76 -1.12
N ASP A 36 42.61 -17.38 -2.21
CA ASP A 36 41.34 -17.00 -2.86
C ASP A 36 40.17 -17.15 -1.87
N ALA A 37 40.16 -18.20 -1.04
CA ALA A 37 39.15 -18.41 0.00
C ALA A 37 39.16 -17.29 1.06
N GLY A 38 40.33 -16.89 1.53
CA GLY A 38 40.46 -15.74 2.45
C GLY A 38 40.06 -14.41 1.82
N ALA A 39 40.43 -14.18 0.56
CA ALA A 39 40.03 -12.98 -0.17
C ALA A 39 38.52 -12.92 -0.37
N TYR A 40 37.86 -14.04 -0.60
CA TYR A 40 36.41 -14.15 -0.74
C TYR A 40 35.68 -13.77 0.57
N LEU A 41 36.12 -14.30 1.71
CA LEU A 41 35.59 -13.92 3.02
C LEU A 41 35.77 -12.43 3.30
N LEU A 42 36.97 -11.88 3.02
CA LEU A 42 37.25 -10.46 3.25
C LEU A 42 36.42 -9.55 2.35
N TRP A 43 36.17 -9.97 1.11
CA TRP A 43 35.28 -9.26 0.21
C TRP A 43 33.85 -9.20 0.74
N HIS A 44 33.32 -10.33 1.21
CA HIS A 44 31.99 -10.40 1.82
C HIS A 44 31.92 -9.60 3.15
N ALA A 45 32.95 -9.65 3.99
CA ALA A 45 33.02 -8.82 5.19
C ALA A 45 32.95 -7.34 4.84
N GLY A 46 33.63 -6.91 3.79
CA GLY A 46 33.56 -5.53 3.28
C GLY A 46 32.17 -5.14 2.80
N ILE A 47 31.47 -6.03 2.09
CA ILE A 47 30.08 -5.79 1.67
C ILE A 47 29.16 -5.70 2.88
N ALA A 48 29.23 -6.65 3.80
CA ALA A 48 28.37 -6.72 4.99
C ALA A 48 28.49 -5.48 5.89
N THR A 49 29.68 -4.89 5.94
CA THR A 49 29.98 -3.69 6.73
C THR A 49 29.86 -2.39 5.94
N ASN A 50 29.45 -2.45 4.67
CA ASN A 50 29.46 -1.31 3.75
C ASN A 50 30.78 -0.52 3.80
N MET A 51 31.90 -1.25 3.67
CA MET A 51 33.25 -0.70 3.77
C MET A 51 33.46 0.41 2.74
N ASP A 52 33.88 1.57 3.21
CA ASP A 52 34.35 2.65 2.34
C ASP A 52 35.79 2.38 1.92
N TYR A 53 35.99 1.96 0.67
CA TYR A 53 37.29 1.63 0.11
C TYR A 53 37.91 2.85 -0.55
N ASP A 54 39.00 3.38 0.03
CA ASP A 54 39.76 4.49 -0.52
C ASP A 54 41.26 4.13 -0.59
N CYS A 55 41.98 4.88 -1.41
CA CYS A 55 43.43 4.76 -1.59
C CYS A 55 44.22 5.27 -0.38
N GLU A 56 43.70 6.22 0.36
CA GLU A 56 44.33 6.81 1.54
C GLU A 56 43.99 6.04 2.82
N GLY A 57 42.91 5.24 2.80
CA GLY A 57 42.49 4.38 3.90
C GLY A 57 41.09 3.84 3.66
N SER A 58 40.84 2.62 4.05
CA SER A 58 39.50 2.02 4.02
C SER A 58 38.95 1.91 5.42
N GLY A 59 37.66 2.19 5.61
CA GLY A 59 37.06 2.20 6.93
C GLY A 59 35.59 1.86 6.96
N THR A 60 35.16 1.36 8.11
CA THR A 60 33.75 1.19 8.48
C THR A 60 33.60 1.32 9.99
N MET A 61 32.37 1.43 10.46
CA MET A 61 32.07 1.39 11.90
C MET A 61 32.30 -0.02 12.45
N VAL A 62 32.80 -0.14 13.68
CA VAL A 62 32.93 -1.43 14.36
C VAL A 62 31.66 -1.74 15.15
N GLN A 63 31.12 -0.78 15.88
CA GLN A 63 30.00 -0.92 16.80
C GLN A 63 28.72 -0.32 16.26
N GLY A 64 27.58 -0.80 16.79
CA GLY A 64 26.25 -0.24 16.55
C GLY A 64 25.48 -0.90 15.42
N GLY A 65 24.41 -0.21 14.97
CA GLY A 65 23.56 -0.69 13.87
C GLY A 65 24.24 -0.64 12.50
N TYR A 66 23.49 -1.03 11.48
CA TYR A 66 23.99 -0.98 10.09
C TYR A 66 24.38 0.44 9.66
N PRO A 67 25.52 0.66 8.99
CA PRO A 67 26.56 -0.32 8.69
C PRO A 67 27.62 -0.43 9.80
N SER A 68 27.88 -1.63 10.31
CA SER A 68 28.97 -1.86 11.28
C SER A 68 29.45 -3.33 11.27
N ALA A 69 30.63 -3.59 11.85
CA ALA A 69 31.12 -4.96 12.03
C ALA A 69 30.22 -5.75 13.00
N GLU A 70 29.74 -5.13 14.07
CA GLU A 70 28.81 -5.73 15.02
C GLU A 70 27.52 -6.19 14.32
N TYR A 71 26.90 -5.31 13.55
CA TYR A 71 25.70 -5.65 12.78
C TYR A 71 25.98 -6.81 11.79
N ALA A 72 27.08 -6.72 11.03
CA ALA A 72 27.44 -7.73 10.05
C ALA A 72 27.67 -9.10 10.68
N MET A 73 28.38 -9.17 11.81
CA MET A 73 28.63 -10.42 12.51
C MET A 73 27.32 -11.07 12.99
N LYS A 74 26.41 -10.29 13.58
CA LYS A 74 25.12 -10.78 14.06
C LYS A 74 24.17 -11.22 12.94
N ASN A 75 24.12 -10.50 11.82
CA ASN A 75 23.09 -10.67 10.80
C ASN A 75 23.56 -11.42 9.55
N ASN A 76 24.88 -11.46 9.29
CA ASN A 76 25.44 -12.09 8.08
C ASN A 76 26.38 -13.26 8.37
N PHE A 77 26.98 -13.34 9.57
CA PHE A 77 28.03 -14.31 9.88
C PHE A 77 27.71 -15.25 11.06
N LEU A 78 26.46 -15.36 11.46
CA LEU A 78 25.98 -16.29 12.50
C LEU A 78 26.71 -16.14 13.84
N TYR A 79 26.91 -14.92 14.32
CA TYR A 79 27.36 -14.66 15.68
C TYR A 79 26.17 -14.32 16.59
N LYS A 80 26.30 -14.68 17.87
CA LYS A 80 25.26 -14.45 18.88
C LYS A 80 24.87 -12.98 18.99
N SER A 81 23.59 -12.72 19.13
CA SER A 81 23.06 -11.37 19.35
C SER A 81 23.48 -10.75 20.69
N SER A 82 24.00 -11.56 21.62
CA SER A 82 24.54 -11.15 22.91
C SER A 82 25.86 -10.39 22.85
N MET A 83 26.52 -10.32 21.69
CA MET A 83 27.67 -9.45 21.43
C MET A 83 27.28 -7.98 21.70
N TYR A 84 28.16 -7.21 22.35
CA TYR A 84 27.90 -5.79 22.65
C TYR A 84 29.20 -5.01 22.78
N ASP A 85 29.10 -3.69 22.64
CA ASP A 85 30.21 -2.78 22.89
C ASP A 85 30.32 -2.37 24.37
N THR A 86 31.54 -2.20 24.83
CA THR A 86 31.85 -1.67 26.17
C THR A 86 32.95 -0.63 26.10
N TYR A 87 32.95 0.28 27.03
CA TYR A 87 33.80 1.48 27.02
C TYR A 87 34.68 1.53 28.23
N GLN A 88 35.98 1.80 28.05
CA GLN A 88 36.93 1.95 29.14
C GLN A 88 36.47 2.99 30.16
N TYR A 89 35.95 4.13 29.69
CA TYR A 89 35.51 5.22 30.58
C TYR A 89 34.27 4.87 31.44
N ASN A 90 33.55 3.81 31.08
CA ASN A 90 32.45 3.28 31.90
C ASN A 90 32.93 2.33 33.00
N SER A 91 34.18 1.90 32.94
CA SER A 91 34.76 1.00 33.93
C SER A 91 35.08 1.76 35.22
N THR A 92 34.90 1.11 36.36
CA THR A 92 35.14 1.72 37.69
C THR A 92 36.61 1.99 37.99
N SER A 93 37.51 1.32 37.29
CA SER A 93 38.98 1.49 37.36
C SER A 93 39.65 0.78 36.18
N ASP A 94 40.94 1.07 35.94
CA ASP A 94 41.77 0.37 34.96
C ASP A 94 41.84 -1.14 35.24
N ALA A 95 41.95 -1.51 36.51
CA ALA A 95 41.93 -2.94 36.89
C ALA A 95 40.59 -3.62 36.54
N ALA A 96 39.47 -2.91 36.62
CA ALA A 96 38.17 -3.47 36.20
C ALA A 96 38.06 -3.59 34.66
N TRP A 97 38.64 -2.66 33.92
CA TRP A 97 38.73 -2.75 32.46
C TRP A 97 39.58 -3.94 32.02
N ILE A 98 40.81 -4.07 32.57
CA ILE A 98 41.72 -5.19 32.35
C ILE A 98 41.00 -6.51 32.64
N ALA A 99 40.33 -6.62 33.80
CA ALA A 99 39.58 -7.83 34.16
C ALA A 99 38.45 -8.16 33.20
N THR A 100 37.76 -7.16 32.67
CA THR A 100 36.72 -7.35 31.66
C THR A 100 37.28 -7.98 30.38
N LEU A 101 38.37 -7.45 29.85
CA LEU A 101 39.01 -7.98 28.64
C LEU A 101 39.67 -9.34 28.87
N ALA A 102 40.33 -9.55 30.01
CA ALA A 102 40.91 -10.84 30.35
C ALA A 102 39.86 -11.95 30.45
N ASN A 103 38.67 -11.63 31.02
CA ASN A 103 37.54 -12.57 31.08
C ASN A 103 37.07 -13.03 29.70
N GLU A 104 37.11 -12.18 28.69
CA GLU A 104 36.78 -12.59 27.32
C GLU A 104 37.77 -13.64 26.80
N ILE A 105 39.07 -13.35 26.97
CA ILE A 105 40.12 -14.26 26.51
C ILE A 105 40.09 -15.59 27.29
N ASP A 106 39.85 -15.58 28.59
CA ASP A 106 39.71 -16.79 29.43
C ASP A 106 38.53 -17.66 28.97
N ASN A 107 37.51 -17.06 28.37
CA ASN A 107 36.38 -17.76 27.77
C ASN A 107 36.55 -18.05 26.26
N ASN A 108 37.77 -17.96 25.74
CA ASN A 108 38.12 -18.17 24.33
C ASN A 108 37.34 -17.27 23.36
N ARG A 109 37.00 -16.07 23.78
CA ARG A 109 36.35 -15.08 22.94
C ARG A 109 37.33 -13.98 22.52
N PRO A 110 37.57 -13.79 21.22
CA PRO A 110 38.38 -12.68 20.75
C PRO A 110 37.66 -11.35 20.98
N ILE A 111 38.43 -10.26 21.00
CA ILE A 111 37.92 -8.91 21.21
C ILE A 111 38.27 -8.09 19.98
N ILE A 112 37.33 -7.28 19.46
CA ILE A 112 37.63 -6.20 18.53
C ILE A 112 37.72 -4.91 19.34
N HIS A 113 38.94 -4.39 19.46
CA HIS A 113 39.21 -3.16 20.18
C HIS A 113 39.36 -1.99 19.21
N THR A 114 38.87 -0.82 19.59
CA THR A 114 39.00 0.41 18.80
C THR A 114 39.54 1.53 19.64
N GLY A 115 40.24 2.45 19.01
CA GLY A 115 40.73 3.69 19.63
C GLY A 115 40.86 4.79 18.59
N TYR A 116 41.02 6.02 19.08
CA TYR A 116 41.13 7.24 18.27
C TYR A 116 42.32 8.06 18.69
N ASN A 117 42.99 8.69 17.73
CA ASN A 117 44.01 9.67 17.94
C ASN A 117 43.81 10.90 17.01
N GLU A 118 44.77 11.83 16.98
CA GLU A 118 44.68 13.03 16.12
C GLU A 118 44.68 12.69 14.61
N GLU A 119 45.17 11.52 14.22
CA GLU A 119 45.25 11.04 12.83
C GLU A 119 44.01 10.26 12.38
N GLY A 120 43.15 9.81 13.31
CA GLY A 120 41.91 9.07 13.01
C GLY A 120 41.62 7.94 13.97
N GLY A 121 40.67 7.06 13.57
CA GLY A 121 40.30 5.86 14.30
C GLY A 121 40.99 4.62 13.74
N HIS A 122 41.25 3.63 14.59
CA HIS A 122 41.73 2.31 14.19
C HIS A 122 41.06 1.19 14.99
N ALA A 123 40.91 0.03 14.40
CA ALA A 123 40.42 -1.17 15.04
C ALA A 123 41.46 -2.29 14.95
N TRP A 124 41.59 -3.05 16.02
CA TRP A 124 42.50 -4.20 16.08
C TRP A 124 41.89 -5.35 16.89
N ASN A 125 42.42 -6.55 16.71
CA ASN A 125 42.00 -7.70 17.48
C ASN A 125 42.88 -7.88 18.73
N ILE A 126 42.24 -8.30 19.82
CA ILE A 126 42.92 -8.80 21.02
C ILE A 126 42.57 -10.30 21.11
N ASP A 127 43.57 -11.15 21.16
CA ASP A 127 43.44 -12.62 21.10
C ASP A 127 44.24 -13.37 22.19
N GLY A 128 44.85 -12.64 23.12
CA GLY A 128 45.61 -13.21 24.24
C GLY A 128 46.00 -12.16 25.25
N TYR A 129 46.48 -12.61 26.43
CA TYR A 129 47.11 -11.72 27.40
C TYR A 129 48.18 -12.46 28.23
N ASP A 130 49.12 -11.69 28.79
CA ASP A 130 50.14 -12.14 29.76
C ASP A 130 50.25 -11.05 30.85
N ASP A 131 49.85 -11.39 32.06
CA ASP A 131 49.60 -10.43 33.15
C ASP A 131 48.65 -9.29 32.71
N ASP A 132 49.08 -8.02 32.76
CA ASP A 132 48.25 -6.86 32.35
C ASP A 132 48.51 -6.44 30.89
N MET A 133 49.25 -7.24 30.11
CA MET A 133 49.63 -6.95 28.73
C MET A 133 48.82 -7.83 27.77
N PHE A 134 48.11 -7.23 26.83
CA PHE A 134 47.27 -7.90 25.87
C PHE A 134 47.93 -8.03 24.51
N HIS A 135 47.85 -9.20 23.91
CA HIS A 135 48.33 -9.43 22.56
C HIS A 135 47.40 -8.76 21.56
N MET A 136 47.94 -7.79 20.83
CA MET A 136 47.21 -6.97 19.86
C MET A 136 47.66 -7.27 18.45
N ASN A 137 46.69 -7.54 17.55
CA ASN A 137 46.88 -7.72 16.12
C ASN A 137 46.27 -6.55 15.36
N PHE A 138 47.12 -5.65 14.86
CA PHE A 138 46.69 -4.43 14.21
C PHE A 138 46.25 -4.58 12.75
N GLY A 139 46.31 -5.80 12.18
CA GLY A 139 45.89 -6.05 10.82
C GLY A 139 46.89 -5.62 9.72
N TRP A 140 48.10 -5.25 10.10
CA TRP A 140 49.15 -4.75 9.18
C TRP A 140 50.12 -5.83 8.74
N GLY A 141 49.64 -7.03 8.44
CA GLY A 141 50.47 -8.14 7.98
C GLY A 141 51.47 -8.61 9.03
N GLY A 142 51.13 -8.49 10.31
CA GLY A 142 51.99 -8.86 11.45
C GLY A 142 52.92 -7.73 11.91
N GLN A 143 52.97 -6.61 11.22
CA GLN A 143 53.74 -5.46 11.63
C GLN A 143 53.13 -4.86 12.90
N SER A 144 53.96 -4.60 13.91
CA SER A 144 53.58 -4.06 15.21
C SER A 144 52.69 -4.96 16.07
N ASN A 145 52.41 -6.22 15.65
CA ASN A 145 51.75 -7.18 16.55
C ASN A 145 52.60 -7.45 17.77
N GLY A 146 51.98 -7.57 18.94
CA GLY A 146 52.69 -7.83 20.20
C GLY A 146 51.85 -7.59 21.42
N TYR A 147 52.47 -7.62 22.58
CA TYR A 147 51.85 -7.43 23.89
C TYR A 147 51.94 -5.97 24.32
N TYR A 148 50.81 -5.36 24.56
CA TYR A 148 50.69 -3.94 24.96
C TYR A 148 49.70 -3.75 26.10
N ALA A 149 49.89 -2.70 26.88
CA ALA A 149 48.92 -2.32 27.89
C ALA A 149 47.64 -1.76 27.23
N VAL A 150 46.49 -2.12 27.77
CA VAL A 150 45.17 -1.58 27.34
C VAL A 150 44.83 -0.29 28.11
N THR A 151 45.65 0.07 29.08
CA THR A 151 45.60 1.31 29.88
C THR A 151 46.98 1.91 29.92
N GLY A 152 47.17 3.19 29.53
CA GLY A 152 48.46 3.87 29.49
C GLY A 152 49.24 3.68 28.20
N ASP A 153 50.58 3.81 28.27
CA ASP A 153 51.49 3.87 27.12
C ASP A 153 51.51 2.62 26.28
N ASN A 154 50.90 2.65 25.09
CA ASN A 154 51.12 1.67 24.04
C ASN A 154 51.83 2.37 22.85
N PRO A 155 52.35 1.68 21.83
CA PRO A 155 53.07 2.29 20.71
C PRO A 155 52.29 3.35 19.94
N TYR A 156 51.01 3.46 20.22
CA TYR A 156 50.08 4.43 19.69
C TYR A 156 49.57 5.32 20.83
N ASP A 157 50.46 5.88 21.60
CA ASP A 157 50.41 6.64 22.86
C ASP A 157 49.32 7.70 22.98
N THR A 158 48.38 7.76 22.04
CA THR A 158 47.36 8.79 21.92
C THR A 158 45.96 8.22 21.63
N TRP A 159 45.77 6.94 21.72
CA TRP A 159 44.45 6.33 21.54
C TRP A 159 43.65 6.45 22.83
N LEU A 160 42.87 7.54 22.89
CA LEU A 160 41.97 7.82 24.00
C LEU A 160 40.66 7.06 23.81
N ASP A 161 40.00 6.74 24.94
CA ASP A 161 38.65 6.15 24.95
C ASP A 161 38.57 4.77 24.32
N GLY A 162 39.30 3.79 24.85
CA GLY A 162 39.22 2.39 24.41
C GLY A 162 37.79 1.88 24.41
N ILE A 163 37.35 1.38 23.24
CA ILE A 163 36.08 0.74 23.06
C ILE A 163 36.35 -0.70 22.63
N ALA A 164 35.68 -1.66 23.25
CA ALA A 164 35.81 -3.06 22.93
C ALA A 164 34.45 -3.65 22.53
N LEU A 165 34.39 -4.34 21.40
CA LEU A 165 33.31 -5.24 21.07
C LEU A 165 33.65 -6.59 21.70
N ILE A 166 32.80 -7.06 22.60
CA ILE A 166 33.02 -8.24 23.43
C ILE A 166 31.85 -9.21 23.34
N ASN A 167 32.01 -10.35 24.00
CA ASN A 167 31.07 -11.47 23.89
C ASN A 167 30.93 -11.97 22.44
N ILE A 168 32.04 -11.96 21.70
CA ILE A 168 32.12 -12.42 20.30
C ILE A 168 32.15 -13.94 20.30
N GLU A 169 31.00 -14.52 20.04
CA GLU A 169 30.79 -15.96 20.09
C GLU A 169 29.91 -16.38 18.91
N PRO A 170 30.28 -17.39 18.12
CA PRO A 170 29.40 -17.90 17.07
C PRO A 170 28.14 -18.50 17.67
N GLU A 171 27.05 -18.49 16.89
CA GLU A 171 25.81 -19.15 17.26
C GLU A 171 26.02 -20.65 17.45
N SER A 172 25.31 -21.22 18.41
CA SER A 172 25.30 -22.68 18.59
C SER A 172 24.46 -23.33 17.50
N LEU A 173 25.08 -24.16 16.68
CA LEU A 173 24.38 -24.96 15.68
C LEU A 173 23.71 -26.22 16.27
N ASN A 174 23.68 -26.37 17.60
CA ASN A 174 23.01 -27.49 18.28
C ASN A 174 21.49 -27.31 18.36
N ARG A 175 20.98 -26.12 18.05
CA ARG A 175 19.56 -25.79 18.01
C ARG A 175 19.07 -25.63 16.56
N PRO A 176 17.78 -25.81 16.29
CA PRO A 176 17.19 -25.42 15.01
C PRO A 176 17.12 -23.90 14.87
N ASN A 177 16.81 -23.43 13.67
CA ASN A 177 16.48 -22.03 13.39
C ASN A 177 15.18 -21.99 12.59
N LEU A 178 14.05 -22.10 13.29
CA LEU A 178 12.73 -22.17 12.66
C LEU A 178 12.30 -20.79 12.17
N LYS A 179 12.77 -20.44 10.98
CA LYS A 179 12.53 -19.15 10.36
C LYS A 179 11.15 -19.09 9.72
N LEU A 180 10.35 -18.09 10.07
CA LEU A 180 9.12 -17.76 9.34
C LEU A 180 9.50 -17.25 7.94
N THR A 181 9.05 -17.93 6.91
CA THR A 181 9.31 -17.58 5.50
C THR A 181 8.15 -16.85 4.86
N SER A 182 6.93 -17.23 5.24
CA SER A 182 5.71 -16.56 4.79
C SER A 182 4.55 -16.79 5.76
N TYR A 183 3.55 -15.96 5.66
CA TYR A 183 2.22 -16.20 6.22
C TYR A 183 1.15 -15.61 5.30
N SER A 184 -0.07 -16.11 5.44
CA SER A 184 -1.24 -15.63 4.70
C SER A 184 -2.48 -15.77 5.56
N SER A 185 -3.46 -14.90 5.32
CA SER A 185 -4.77 -14.95 5.94
C SER A 185 -5.84 -15.16 4.88
N TYR A 186 -6.86 -15.96 5.17
CA TYR A 186 -7.94 -16.31 4.25
C TYR A 186 -9.26 -16.24 4.98
N GLU A 187 -10.20 -15.45 4.48
CA GLU A 187 -11.57 -15.50 4.92
C GLU A 187 -12.15 -16.92 4.76
N THR A 188 -12.84 -17.41 5.78
CA THR A 188 -13.49 -18.74 5.76
C THR A 188 -14.98 -18.68 6.04
N SER A 189 -15.44 -17.58 6.63
CA SER A 189 -16.85 -17.31 6.87
C SER A 189 -17.11 -15.82 6.92
N GLY A 190 -17.87 -15.32 5.97
CA GLY A 190 -18.22 -13.93 5.78
C GLY A 190 -19.04 -13.75 4.51
N ASP A 191 -18.79 -12.70 3.76
CA ASP A 191 -19.46 -12.43 2.49
C ASP A 191 -18.75 -13.06 1.27
N GLY A 192 -17.55 -13.61 1.47
CA GLY A 192 -16.82 -14.37 0.46
C GLY A 192 -15.97 -13.52 -0.47
N ASP A 193 -15.70 -12.27 -0.11
CA ASP A 193 -14.92 -11.32 -0.92
C ASP A 193 -13.40 -11.43 -0.72
N ALA A 194 -12.93 -12.36 0.12
CA ALA A 194 -11.53 -12.60 0.48
C ALA A 194 -10.86 -11.42 1.25
N VAL A 195 -11.61 -10.45 1.70
CA VAL A 195 -11.18 -9.39 2.63
C VAL A 195 -11.73 -9.70 4.01
N ILE A 196 -10.95 -9.45 5.05
CA ILE A 196 -11.41 -9.71 6.42
C ILE A 196 -12.15 -8.50 6.93
N ASN A 197 -13.46 -8.67 7.12
CA ASN A 197 -14.38 -7.65 7.58
C ASN A 197 -14.76 -7.86 9.06
N PRO A 198 -15.27 -6.84 9.77
CA PRO A 198 -15.82 -7.01 11.11
C PRO A 198 -16.98 -8.02 11.14
N GLY A 199 -16.89 -9.00 12.02
CA GLY A 199 -17.90 -10.05 12.20
C GLY A 199 -17.60 -11.35 11.47
N GLU A 200 -16.46 -11.46 10.82
CA GLU A 200 -16.06 -12.62 10.01
C GLU A 200 -15.06 -13.53 10.72
N THR A 201 -14.90 -14.72 10.14
CA THR A 201 -13.90 -15.70 10.55
C THR A 201 -12.88 -15.88 9.45
N PHE A 202 -11.60 -15.94 9.81
CA PHE A 202 -10.52 -16.19 8.88
C PHE A 202 -9.51 -17.20 9.45
N GLU A 203 -8.69 -17.74 8.56
CA GLU A 203 -7.58 -18.64 8.88
C GLU A 203 -6.26 -17.95 8.68
N ILE A 204 -5.28 -18.23 9.55
CA ILE A 204 -3.87 -17.86 9.34
C ILE A 204 -3.07 -19.13 9.06
N VAL A 205 -2.43 -19.15 7.90
CA VAL A 205 -1.48 -20.19 7.49
C VAL A 205 -0.07 -19.61 7.52
N ILE A 206 0.86 -20.33 8.14
CA ILE A 206 2.27 -19.96 8.22
C ILE A 206 3.15 -21.00 7.51
N GLU A 207 4.32 -20.56 7.06
CA GLU A 207 5.39 -21.44 6.60
C GLU A 207 6.67 -21.16 7.38
N LEU A 208 7.27 -22.24 7.92
CA LEU A 208 8.55 -22.19 8.60
C LEU A 208 9.57 -23.00 7.79
N GLU A 209 10.80 -22.56 7.80
CA GLU A 209 11.96 -23.28 7.27
C GLU A 209 12.97 -23.50 8.41
N ASN A 210 13.61 -24.67 8.43
CA ASN A 210 14.82 -24.89 9.23
C ASN A 210 16.04 -24.86 8.31
N PRO A 211 16.64 -23.68 8.02
CA PRO A 211 17.71 -23.60 7.04
C PRO A 211 18.99 -24.30 7.51
N ALA A 212 19.77 -24.85 6.58
CA ALA A 212 21.12 -25.27 6.87
C ALA A 212 22.01 -24.07 7.25
N PRO A 213 23.00 -24.21 8.15
CA PRO A 213 23.56 -25.44 8.73
C PRO A 213 23.04 -25.79 10.14
N TRP A 214 21.86 -25.28 10.54
CA TRP A 214 21.33 -25.50 11.88
C TRP A 214 20.99 -26.95 12.17
N ALA A 215 20.85 -27.31 13.47
CA ALA A 215 20.47 -28.66 13.85
C ALA A 215 19.05 -29.02 13.39
N PRO A 216 18.73 -30.31 13.20
CA PRO A 216 17.34 -30.73 13.06
C PRO A 216 16.49 -30.27 14.24
N ALA A 217 15.26 -29.86 14.01
CA ALA A 217 14.29 -29.68 15.06
C ALA A 217 13.63 -31.01 15.41
N SER A 218 14.06 -31.64 16.48
CA SER A 218 13.53 -32.94 16.92
C SER A 218 12.09 -32.86 17.42
N SER A 219 11.69 -31.68 17.88
CA SER A 219 10.32 -31.27 18.17
C SER A 219 10.23 -29.76 18.09
N PHE A 220 9.05 -29.24 17.80
CA PHE A 220 8.80 -27.81 17.85
C PHE A 220 7.34 -27.50 18.24
N GLU A 221 7.18 -26.31 18.76
CA GLU A 221 5.89 -25.78 19.24
C GLU A 221 5.66 -24.41 18.62
N ILE A 222 4.40 -24.13 18.29
CA ILE A 222 3.98 -22.86 17.71
C ILE A 222 2.76 -22.39 18.52
N LEU A 223 2.79 -21.13 18.94
CA LEU A 223 1.68 -20.49 19.66
C LEU A 223 1.37 -19.15 18.99
N LEU A 224 0.10 -18.96 18.64
CA LEU A 224 -0.42 -17.68 18.15
C LEU A 224 -1.18 -16.97 19.27
N THR A 225 -0.86 -15.71 19.50
CA THR A 225 -1.55 -14.85 20.48
C THR A 225 -1.79 -13.46 19.89
N THR A 226 -2.72 -12.71 20.47
CA THR A 226 -2.96 -11.30 20.17
C THR A 226 -3.38 -10.56 21.45
N GLU A 227 -3.09 -9.25 21.50
CA GLU A 227 -3.61 -8.33 22.53
C GLU A 227 -4.71 -7.42 21.97
N ASP A 228 -5.06 -7.55 20.68
CA ASP A 228 -6.09 -6.74 20.04
C ASP A 228 -7.49 -7.12 20.56
N GLU A 229 -8.18 -6.13 21.13
CA GLU A 229 -9.56 -6.31 21.60
C GLU A 229 -10.51 -6.59 20.42
N GLY A 230 -11.37 -7.59 20.55
CA GLY A 230 -12.33 -7.99 19.50
C GLY A 230 -11.75 -8.95 18.46
N VAL A 231 -10.52 -9.44 18.65
CA VAL A 231 -9.93 -10.54 17.88
C VAL A 231 -9.88 -11.78 18.76
N ASN A 232 -10.51 -12.85 18.34
CA ASN A 232 -10.68 -14.07 19.14
C ASN A 232 -10.06 -15.26 18.40
N ILE A 233 -8.90 -15.73 18.88
CA ILE A 233 -8.25 -16.93 18.33
C ILE A 233 -8.93 -18.17 18.95
N ASP A 234 -9.34 -19.15 18.13
CA ASP A 234 -9.88 -20.41 18.61
C ASP A 234 -8.81 -21.15 19.44
N GLU A 235 -9.10 -21.38 20.73
CA GLU A 235 -8.18 -22.04 21.66
C GLU A 235 -7.72 -23.43 21.16
N SER A 236 -8.53 -24.12 20.36
CA SER A 236 -8.18 -25.45 19.82
C SER A 236 -7.16 -25.41 18.69
N THR A 237 -6.99 -24.25 18.05
CA THR A 237 -6.05 -24.03 16.93
C THR A 237 -4.90 -23.11 17.29
N SER A 238 -4.98 -22.36 18.38
CA SER A 238 -3.98 -21.36 18.80
C SER A 238 -2.60 -21.95 19.13
N TYR A 239 -2.53 -23.25 19.42
CA TYR A 239 -1.31 -23.94 19.81
C TYR A 239 -1.13 -25.23 18.99
N PHE A 240 0.08 -25.41 18.50
CA PHE A 240 0.48 -26.60 17.74
C PHE A 240 1.79 -27.17 18.29
N ILE A 241 1.90 -28.49 18.39
CA ILE A 241 3.13 -29.20 18.72
C ILE A 241 3.42 -30.30 17.71
N SER A 242 4.65 -30.35 17.20
CA SER A 242 5.12 -31.42 16.35
C SER A 242 6.22 -32.22 17.04
N PHE A 243 6.15 -33.54 16.91
CA PHE A 243 7.18 -34.48 17.27
C PHE A 243 7.86 -35.13 16.04
N GLU A 244 7.47 -34.68 14.85
CA GLU A 244 8.18 -35.03 13.62
C GLU A 244 9.40 -34.13 13.49
N THR A 245 10.54 -34.74 13.17
CA THR A 245 11.79 -34.00 12.99
C THR A 245 11.74 -33.19 11.72
N LEU A 246 12.02 -31.89 11.85
CA LEU A 246 12.22 -30.99 10.71
C LEU A 246 13.73 -30.86 10.43
N GLU A 247 14.19 -31.52 9.38
CA GLU A 247 15.62 -31.56 9.00
C GLU A 247 16.09 -30.20 8.45
N PRO A 248 17.41 -29.94 8.46
CA PRO A 248 17.94 -28.72 7.82
C PRO A 248 17.62 -28.67 6.31
N GLY A 249 16.97 -27.61 5.88
CA GLY A 249 16.48 -27.39 4.52
C GLY A 249 15.02 -27.79 4.31
N ASP A 250 14.38 -28.42 5.31
CA ASP A 250 12.96 -28.76 5.23
C ASP A 250 12.08 -27.57 5.64
N THR A 251 10.85 -27.58 5.14
CA THR A 251 9.81 -26.62 5.47
C THR A 251 8.64 -27.28 6.19
N PHE A 252 7.94 -26.50 6.99
CA PHE A 252 6.70 -26.88 7.66
C PHE A 252 5.62 -25.86 7.33
N SER A 253 4.38 -26.32 7.09
CA SER A 253 3.21 -25.47 7.00
C SER A 253 2.09 -26.01 7.87
N ASN A 254 1.35 -25.13 8.56
CA ASN A 254 0.16 -25.48 9.31
C ASN A 254 -1.12 -25.52 8.45
N ALA A 255 -1.02 -25.51 7.11
CA ALA A 255 -2.18 -25.48 6.20
C ALA A 255 -3.20 -26.62 6.43
N SER A 256 -2.78 -27.77 7.01
CA SER A 256 -3.69 -28.85 7.40
C SER A 256 -4.43 -28.60 8.73
N MET A 257 -3.97 -27.65 9.53
CA MET A 257 -4.53 -27.21 10.82
C MET A 257 -4.22 -25.72 11.00
N PRO A 258 -4.89 -24.84 10.22
CA PRO A 258 -4.66 -23.41 10.30
C PRO A 258 -5.11 -22.84 11.65
N PHE A 259 -4.59 -21.68 12.02
CA PHE A 259 -5.12 -20.92 13.13
C PHE A 259 -6.45 -20.30 12.71
N ILE A 260 -7.50 -20.53 13.48
CA ILE A 260 -8.83 -19.98 13.23
C ILE A 260 -9.02 -18.74 14.12
N VAL A 261 -9.46 -17.67 13.51
CA VAL A 261 -9.62 -16.35 14.16
C VAL A 261 -10.97 -15.77 13.81
N ASP A 262 -11.73 -15.38 14.84
CA ASP A 262 -12.99 -14.66 14.72
C ASP A 262 -12.79 -13.17 15.01
N VAL A 263 -13.45 -12.31 14.26
CA VAL A 263 -13.42 -10.86 14.42
C VAL A 263 -14.79 -10.35 14.88
N ASP A 264 -14.82 -9.58 15.96
CA ASP A 264 -16.06 -8.99 16.46
C ASP A 264 -16.65 -7.97 15.47
N GLY A 265 -17.99 -7.97 15.28
CA GLY A 265 -18.66 -7.04 14.35
C GLY A 265 -18.54 -5.55 14.70
N GLY A 266 -18.04 -5.20 15.87
CA GLY A 266 -17.83 -3.83 16.34
C GLY A 266 -16.37 -3.44 16.50
N ILE A 267 -15.43 -4.21 15.94
CA ILE A 267 -13.99 -3.97 16.07
C ILE A 267 -13.56 -2.68 15.36
N ASN A 268 -12.51 -2.05 15.88
CA ASN A 268 -11.84 -0.95 15.16
C ASN A 268 -11.16 -1.48 13.88
N LEU A 269 -11.31 -0.74 12.78
CA LEU A 269 -10.65 -1.07 11.52
C LEU A 269 -9.13 -0.85 11.59
N GLY A 270 -8.39 -1.47 10.68
CA GLY A 270 -6.94 -1.37 10.55
C GLY A 270 -6.22 -2.67 10.89
N ASP A 271 -4.89 -2.61 10.88
CA ASP A 271 -4.03 -3.76 11.13
C ASP A 271 -4.26 -4.34 12.54
N LYS A 272 -4.36 -5.67 12.60
CA LYS A 272 -4.40 -6.46 13.82
C LYS A 272 -3.08 -7.17 13.99
N ILE A 273 -2.52 -7.06 15.18
CA ILE A 273 -1.18 -7.57 15.47
C ILE A 273 -1.29 -8.89 16.20
N PHE A 274 -0.62 -9.89 15.64
CA PHE A 274 -0.49 -11.20 16.25
C PHE A 274 0.97 -11.47 16.60
N SER A 275 1.20 -12.07 17.76
CA SER A 275 2.49 -12.62 18.16
C SER A 275 2.50 -14.13 17.89
N LEU A 276 3.38 -14.54 16.97
CA LEU A 276 3.65 -15.93 16.65
C LEU A 276 4.92 -16.37 17.39
N ILE A 277 4.77 -17.17 18.43
CA ILE A 277 5.87 -17.72 19.21
C ILE A 277 6.23 -19.10 18.65
N VAL A 278 7.50 -19.25 18.22
CA VAL A 278 8.04 -20.50 17.69
C VAL A 278 9.15 -20.99 18.62
N MET A 279 9.01 -22.20 19.09
CA MET A 279 9.97 -22.86 19.96
C MET A 279 10.42 -24.19 19.33
N GLY A 280 11.68 -24.58 19.52
CA GLY A 280 12.18 -25.83 18.95
C GLY A 280 13.31 -26.42 19.77
N VAL A 281 13.43 -27.74 19.74
CA VAL A 281 14.50 -28.49 20.40
C VAL A 281 15.37 -29.15 19.33
N GLY A 282 16.67 -28.89 19.41
CA GLY A 282 17.66 -29.46 18.52
C GLY A 282 18.28 -30.77 19.04
N ILE A 283 19.63 -30.84 19.07
CA ILE A 283 20.37 -32.04 19.45
C ILE A 283 20.15 -32.34 20.93
N GLU A 284 19.56 -33.51 21.22
CA GLU A 284 19.27 -33.93 22.59
C GLU A 284 20.55 -34.02 23.44
N GLY A 285 20.53 -33.39 24.61
CA GLY A 285 21.62 -33.37 25.58
C GLY A 285 22.79 -32.44 25.22
N ALA A 286 22.73 -31.75 24.13
CA ALA A 286 23.70 -30.70 23.80
C ALA A 286 23.39 -29.40 24.58
N GLU A 287 24.44 -28.61 24.85
CA GLU A 287 24.27 -27.25 25.35
C GLU A 287 23.66 -26.36 24.25
N ASP A 288 22.89 -25.34 24.61
CA ASP A 288 22.26 -24.40 23.70
C ASP A 288 21.42 -25.05 22.57
N ASN A 289 20.70 -26.12 22.88
CA ASN A 289 19.89 -26.85 21.91
C ASN A 289 18.44 -26.35 21.80
N PHE A 290 18.06 -25.28 22.48
CA PHE A 290 16.72 -24.74 22.49
C PHE A 290 16.62 -23.48 21.63
N TYR A 291 15.61 -23.44 20.76
CA TYR A 291 15.25 -22.29 19.93
C TYR A 291 13.98 -21.62 20.47
N TYR A 292 14.00 -20.30 20.51
CA TYR A 292 12.84 -19.46 20.80
C TYR A 292 12.89 -18.23 19.90
N LYS A 293 11.79 -17.94 19.23
CA LYS A 293 11.64 -16.73 18.44
C LYS A 293 10.18 -16.30 18.45
N GLU A 294 9.97 -15.00 18.55
CA GLU A 294 8.70 -14.34 18.40
C GLU A 294 8.70 -13.56 17.10
N TYR A 295 7.64 -13.75 16.31
CA TYR A 295 7.39 -13.06 15.06
C TYR A 295 6.09 -12.27 15.19
N GLU A 296 6.06 -11.06 14.62
CA GLU A 296 4.88 -10.24 14.50
C GLU A 296 4.22 -10.51 13.14
N LEU A 297 2.91 -10.77 13.15
CA LEU A 297 2.09 -10.90 11.95
C LEU A 297 1.06 -9.78 11.97
N GLU A 298 0.83 -9.17 10.81
CA GLU A 298 -0.15 -8.11 10.62
C GLU A 298 -1.27 -8.61 9.71
N VAL A 299 -2.53 -8.44 10.13
CA VAL A 299 -3.71 -8.78 9.33
C VAL A 299 -4.62 -7.57 9.29
N LEU A 300 -4.93 -7.09 8.10
CA LEU A 300 -5.80 -5.95 7.91
C LEU A 300 -7.27 -6.35 8.05
N VAL A 301 -7.98 -5.68 8.97
CA VAL A 301 -9.45 -5.73 9.07
C VAL A 301 -10.01 -4.43 8.49
N SER A 302 -10.82 -4.53 7.46
CA SER A 302 -11.36 -3.37 6.75
C SER A 302 -12.81 -3.57 6.34
N LEU A 303 -13.45 -2.54 5.77
CA LEU A 303 -14.77 -2.62 5.12
C LEU A 303 -14.62 -2.54 3.59
N ASN A 304 -13.40 -2.68 3.10
CA ASN A 304 -13.17 -2.72 1.66
C ASN A 304 -13.56 -4.10 1.11
N GLN A 305 -13.96 -4.13 -0.13
CA GLN A 305 -14.06 -5.37 -0.90
C GLN A 305 -12.71 -5.71 -1.53
N TYR A 306 -12.53 -6.94 -1.97
CA TYR A 306 -11.34 -7.38 -2.68
C TYR A 306 -11.03 -6.45 -3.86
N GLY A 307 -9.75 -6.14 -4.04
CA GLY A 307 -9.30 -5.20 -5.07
C GLY A 307 -9.48 -3.72 -4.74
N PHE A 308 -10.20 -3.37 -3.68
CA PHE A 308 -10.42 -1.98 -3.25
C PHE A 308 -9.68 -1.63 -1.95
N PRO A 309 -9.28 -0.34 -1.77
CA PRO A 309 -9.47 0.80 -2.66
C PRO A 309 -8.50 0.82 -3.86
N VAL A 310 -8.98 1.33 -5.00
CA VAL A 310 -8.13 1.62 -6.16
C VAL A 310 -7.49 3.00 -6.02
N TYR A 311 -6.17 3.10 -6.19
CA TYR A 311 -5.39 4.32 -5.87
C TYR A 311 -4.89 5.10 -7.08
N ASP A 312 -5.16 4.66 -8.31
CA ASP A 312 -4.38 5.04 -9.48
C ASP A 312 -4.80 6.34 -10.19
N ALA A 313 -5.95 6.93 -9.87
CA ALA A 313 -6.45 8.09 -10.60
C ALA A 313 -6.94 9.24 -9.72
N SER A 314 -6.65 10.48 -10.14
CA SER A 314 -7.30 11.66 -9.57
C SER A 314 -8.71 11.77 -10.13
N GLN A 315 -9.73 11.50 -9.31
CA GLN A 315 -11.13 11.54 -9.68
C GLN A 315 -11.82 12.82 -9.20
N LYS A 316 -12.85 13.22 -9.94
CA LYS A 316 -13.81 14.25 -9.54
C LYS A 316 -15.26 13.82 -9.80
N THR A 317 -15.44 12.78 -10.56
CA THR A 317 -16.74 12.24 -10.94
C THR A 317 -17.28 11.31 -9.85
N SER A 318 -18.60 11.15 -9.78
CA SER A 318 -19.19 10.03 -9.09
C SER A 318 -19.04 8.77 -9.97
N PRO A 319 -18.77 7.60 -9.39
CA PRO A 319 -18.80 6.36 -10.16
C PRO A 319 -20.22 6.00 -10.57
N LEU A 320 -20.34 5.28 -11.68
CA LEU A 320 -21.53 4.57 -12.12
C LEU A 320 -21.32 3.09 -11.85
N ALA A 321 -22.30 2.41 -11.25
CA ALA A 321 -22.29 0.95 -11.10
C ALA A 321 -23.38 0.37 -12.00
N VAL A 322 -23.01 -0.58 -12.85
CA VAL A 322 -23.90 -1.20 -13.84
C VAL A 322 -23.26 -2.47 -14.41
N ASP A 323 -24.03 -3.51 -14.66
CA ASP A 323 -23.59 -4.73 -15.36
C ASP A 323 -23.29 -4.39 -16.84
N PHE A 324 -22.03 -3.99 -17.10
CA PHE A 324 -21.60 -3.43 -18.38
C PHE A 324 -21.23 -4.48 -19.40
N ASP A 325 -20.75 -5.65 -18.94
CA ASP A 325 -20.34 -6.75 -19.82
C ASP A 325 -21.37 -7.90 -19.88
N ASN A 326 -22.48 -7.76 -19.15
CA ASN A 326 -23.58 -8.74 -19.10
C ASN A 326 -23.18 -10.07 -18.44
N ASP A 327 -22.27 -10.05 -17.47
CA ASP A 327 -21.89 -11.25 -16.73
C ASP A 327 -22.75 -11.48 -15.47
N GLY A 328 -23.53 -10.49 -15.06
CA GLY A 328 -24.47 -10.50 -13.94
C GLY A 328 -23.93 -9.85 -12.68
N GLU A 329 -22.73 -9.28 -12.72
CA GLU A 329 -22.14 -8.44 -11.69
C GLU A 329 -22.03 -7.00 -12.20
N ASP A 330 -22.02 -6.01 -11.28
CA ASP A 330 -21.92 -4.60 -11.67
C ASP A 330 -20.45 -4.17 -11.78
N GLU A 331 -20.08 -3.53 -12.90
CA GLU A 331 -18.82 -2.81 -13.07
C GLU A 331 -18.91 -1.40 -12.52
N ILE A 332 -17.76 -0.87 -12.10
CA ILE A 332 -17.61 0.50 -11.65
C ILE A 332 -16.96 1.34 -12.74
N ILE A 333 -17.74 2.26 -13.32
CA ILE A 333 -17.30 3.12 -14.42
C ILE A 333 -17.07 4.53 -13.90
N TYR A 334 -15.90 5.13 -14.18
CA TYR A 334 -15.59 6.50 -13.79
C TYR A 334 -14.65 7.19 -14.78
N GLY A 335 -14.73 8.52 -14.78
CA GLY A 335 -13.80 9.37 -15.53
C GLY A 335 -12.74 10.02 -14.63
N ASP A 336 -11.54 10.19 -15.14
CA ASP A 336 -10.44 10.79 -14.40
C ASP A 336 -10.03 12.20 -14.87
N TYR A 337 -9.11 12.83 -14.13
CA TYR A 337 -8.54 14.13 -14.50
C TYR A 337 -7.57 14.09 -15.66
N ASN A 338 -7.08 12.94 -16.06
CA ASN A 338 -6.23 12.76 -17.23
C ASN A 338 -7.06 12.64 -18.51
N GLY A 339 -8.36 12.34 -18.37
CA GLY A 339 -9.31 12.20 -19.46
C GLY A 339 -9.61 10.78 -19.88
N PHE A 340 -9.28 9.80 -19.02
CA PHE A 340 -9.59 8.42 -19.26
C PHE A 340 -10.93 8.01 -18.63
N ILE A 341 -11.68 7.19 -19.35
CA ILE A 341 -12.83 6.45 -18.84
C ILE A 341 -12.31 5.07 -18.45
N HIS A 342 -12.43 4.74 -17.18
CA HIS A 342 -12.05 3.48 -16.58
C HIS A 342 -13.29 2.62 -16.35
N VAL A 343 -13.15 1.33 -16.53
CA VAL A 343 -14.15 0.30 -16.20
C VAL A 343 -13.46 -0.71 -15.26
N LEU A 344 -13.94 -0.82 -14.03
CA LEU A 344 -13.42 -1.78 -13.07
C LEU A 344 -14.44 -2.89 -12.88
N ASN A 345 -13.97 -4.13 -12.95
CA ASN A 345 -14.74 -5.30 -12.58
C ASN A 345 -15.07 -5.30 -11.07
N SER A 346 -15.97 -6.16 -10.64
CA SER A 346 -16.38 -6.32 -9.24
C SER A 346 -15.20 -6.62 -8.29
N ASP A 347 -14.13 -7.24 -8.78
CA ASP A 347 -12.89 -7.53 -8.04
C ASP A 347 -11.86 -6.39 -8.04
N GLY A 348 -12.20 -5.22 -8.57
CA GLY A 348 -11.33 -4.04 -8.66
C GLY A 348 -10.28 -4.10 -9.76
N SER A 349 -10.22 -5.18 -10.55
CA SER A 349 -9.36 -5.24 -11.73
C SER A 349 -9.90 -4.32 -12.82
N GLU A 350 -9.02 -3.66 -13.55
CA GLU A 350 -9.40 -2.81 -14.67
C GLU A 350 -9.66 -3.67 -15.91
N LEU A 351 -10.76 -3.37 -16.62
CA LEU A 351 -11.01 -3.92 -17.94
C LEU A 351 -9.99 -3.29 -18.90
N GLU A 352 -8.98 -4.06 -19.28
CA GLU A 352 -7.95 -3.65 -20.23
C GLU A 352 -8.13 -4.38 -21.56
N ASP A 353 -8.61 -3.66 -22.58
CA ASP A 353 -8.78 -4.19 -23.93
C ASP A 353 -8.31 -3.15 -24.99
N GLU A 354 -8.77 -3.29 -26.25
CA GLU A 354 -8.45 -2.34 -27.31
C GLU A 354 -9.16 -0.98 -27.14
N THR A 355 -10.19 -0.89 -26.30
CA THR A 355 -11.03 0.30 -26.07
C THR A 355 -10.76 0.93 -24.71
N PHE A 356 -10.73 0.13 -23.65
CA PHE A 356 -10.62 0.60 -22.28
C PHE A 356 -9.22 0.39 -21.70
N PRO A 357 -8.71 1.37 -20.88
CA PRO A 357 -9.35 2.66 -20.57
C PRO A 357 -9.42 3.59 -21.79
N PHE A 358 -10.57 4.24 -21.99
CA PHE A 358 -10.83 5.07 -23.18
C PHE A 358 -10.32 6.51 -22.99
N ASP A 359 -9.45 7.00 -23.88
CA ASP A 359 -8.88 8.35 -23.85
C ASP A 359 -9.80 9.38 -24.54
N THR A 360 -10.40 10.28 -23.77
CA THR A 360 -11.20 11.40 -24.27
C THR A 360 -10.39 12.65 -24.62
N GLY A 361 -9.09 12.63 -24.38
CA GLY A 361 -8.15 13.71 -24.68
C GLY A 361 -8.15 14.89 -23.71
N ASN A 362 -9.06 14.96 -22.73
CA ASN A 362 -9.09 16.00 -21.70
C ASN A 362 -9.93 15.56 -20.48
N GLN A 363 -9.82 16.30 -19.37
CA GLN A 363 -10.45 16.02 -18.08
C GLN A 363 -11.95 15.71 -18.19
N ILE A 364 -12.39 14.72 -17.44
CA ILE A 364 -13.78 14.34 -17.25
C ILE A 364 -14.22 14.85 -15.87
N TRP A 365 -15.30 15.62 -15.80
CA TRP A 365 -15.80 16.23 -14.57
C TRP A 365 -17.22 15.78 -14.20
N GLY A 366 -18.03 15.38 -15.17
CA GLY A 366 -19.35 14.78 -14.98
C GLY A 366 -19.25 13.27 -14.81
N ALA A 367 -20.15 12.69 -14.05
CA ALA A 367 -20.30 11.24 -14.00
C ALA A 367 -20.74 10.68 -15.35
N ALA A 368 -20.50 9.41 -15.61
CA ALA A 368 -21.14 8.69 -16.70
C ALA A 368 -22.63 8.47 -16.39
N ALA A 369 -23.47 8.39 -17.45
CA ALA A 369 -24.82 7.84 -17.37
C ALA A 369 -24.85 6.55 -18.19
N GLY A 370 -25.63 5.54 -17.76
CA GLY A 370 -25.69 4.23 -18.42
C GLY A 370 -27.11 3.75 -18.59
N ALA A 371 -27.42 3.23 -19.77
CA ALA A 371 -28.67 2.52 -20.11
C ALA A 371 -28.50 1.76 -21.43
N ASP A 372 -29.32 0.75 -21.70
CA ASP A 372 -29.49 0.18 -23.04
C ASP A 372 -30.30 1.17 -23.86
N MET A 373 -29.63 2.00 -24.68
CA MET A 373 -30.25 3.11 -25.39
C MET A 373 -30.94 2.68 -26.71
N ASP A 374 -30.44 1.67 -27.36
CA ASP A 374 -30.96 1.22 -28.66
C ASP A 374 -31.65 -0.16 -28.61
N GLY A 375 -31.85 -0.70 -27.41
CA GLY A 375 -32.58 -1.93 -27.19
C GLY A 375 -31.85 -3.21 -27.66
N ASP A 376 -30.50 -3.14 -27.80
CA ASP A 376 -29.71 -4.28 -28.25
C ASP A 376 -29.32 -5.23 -27.09
N GLY A 377 -29.60 -4.86 -25.85
CA GLY A 377 -29.35 -5.63 -24.63
C GLY A 377 -27.97 -5.36 -24.03
N LEU A 378 -27.19 -4.42 -24.55
CA LEU A 378 -25.94 -3.94 -23.98
C LEU A 378 -26.13 -2.57 -23.31
N ILE A 379 -25.37 -2.31 -22.26
CA ILE A 379 -25.39 -1.00 -21.63
C ILE A 379 -24.52 -0.03 -22.42
N ASP A 380 -25.13 1.08 -22.83
CA ASP A 380 -24.45 2.24 -23.36
C ASP A 380 -24.03 3.16 -22.23
N ILE A 381 -22.78 3.64 -22.24
CA ILE A 381 -22.30 4.67 -21.32
C ILE A 381 -22.13 6.01 -22.04
N ALA A 382 -22.79 7.02 -21.54
CA ALA A 382 -22.76 8.38 -22.03
C ALA A 382 -21.80 9.22 -21.18
N VAL A 383 -20.77 9.82 -21.79
CA VAL A 383 -19.76 10.61 -21.10
C VAL A 383 -19.51 11.93 -21.82
N VAL A 384 -19.31 13.00 -21.06
CA VAL A 384 -18.89 14.30 -21.57
C VAL A 384 -17.49 14.66 -21.07
N SER A 385 -16.69 15.28 -21.93
CA SER A 385 -15.31 15.67 -21.62
C SER A 385 -15.03 17.13 -21.90
N LYS A 386 -14.05 17.69 -21.22
CA LYS A 386 -13.49 19.02 -21.54
C LYS A 386 -12.75 19.05 -22.87
N SER A 387 -12.58 17.93 -23.55
CA SER A 387 -12.21 17.87 -24.96
C SER A 387 -13.22 18.57 -25.87
N LYS A 388 -14.40 18.88 -25.37
CA LYS A 388 -15.61 19.41 -26.04
C LYS A 388 -16.44 18.33 -26.74
N HIS A 389 -16.11 17.09 -26.49
CA HIS A 389 -16.79 15.97 -27.08
C HIS A 389 -17.73 15.30 -26.07
N PHE A 390 -18.83 14.81 -26.59
CA PHE A 390 -19.66 13.81 -25.98
C PHE A 390 -19.32 12.46 -26.61
N TYR A 391 -19.24 11.42 -25.80
CA TYR A 391 -18.96 10.07 -26.21
C TYR A 391 -20.07 9.14 -25.76
N LEU A 392 -20.51 8.24 -26.65
CA LEU A 392 -21.34 7.09 -26.32
C LEU A 392 -20.54 5.84 -26.63
N LEU A 393 -20.39 4.97 -25.64
CA LEU A 393 -19.63 3.72 -25.75
C LEU A 393 -20.45 2.57 -25.19
N ASP A 394 -20.25 1.37 -25.70
CA ASP A 394 -20.68 0.13 -25.09
C ASP A 394 -19.46 -0.78 -24.86
N ILE A 395 -19.66 -2.02 -24.42
CA ILE A 395 -18.59 -2.99 -24.21
C ILE A 395 -17.82 -3.31 -25.52
N ASN A 396 -18.40 -3.10 -26.68
CA ASN A 396 -17.76 -3.31 -27.98
C ASN A 396 -16.94 -2.08 -28.45
N GLY A 397 -17.08 -0.95 -27.78
CA GLY A 397 -16.30 0.25 -28.04
C GLY A 397 -17.11 1.52 -28.32
N LEU A 398 -16.49 2.44 -29.03
CA LEU A 398 -17.07 3.76 -29.34
C LEU A 398 -18.20 3.67 -30.36
N LYS A 399 -19.41 4.08 -29.96
CA LYS A 399 -20.61 4.22 -30.84
C LYS A 399 -20.72 5.61 -31.45
N VAL A 400 -20.58 6.65 -30.60
CA VAL A 400 -20.73 8.07 -31.01
C VAL A 400 -19.60 8.93 -30.47
N ASP A 401 -19.01 9.76 -31.33
CA ASP A 401 -18.10 10.85 -31.00
C ASP A 401 -18.68 12.16 -31.57
N PHE A 402 -19.25 13.01 -30.68
CA PHE A 402 -19.92 14.24 -31.06
C PHE A 402 -19.15 15.47 -30.59
N ASP A 403 -18.61 16.28 -31.52
CA ASP A 403 -17.96 17.56 -31.21
C ASP A 403 -19.01 18.66 -30.99
N SER A 404 -19.21 19.08 -29.75
CA SER A 404 -20.11 20.16 -29.38
C SER A 404 -19.51 21.54 -29.60
N GLU A 405 -18.20 21.65 -29.90
CA GLU A 405 -17.42 22.90 -29.93
C GLU A 405 -17.36 23.65 -28.59
N LYS A 406 -17.99 23.14 -27.55
CA LYS A 406 -18.13 23.75 -26.22
C LYS A 406 -17.53 22.89 -25.14
N TYR A 407 -17.02 23.48 -24.06
CA TYR A 407 -16.62 22.72 -22.88
C TYR A 407 -17.84 22.06 -22.25
N LEU A 408 -17.77 20.77 -22.06
CA LEU A 408 -18.79 19.97 -21.41
C LEU A 408 -18.26 19.56 -20.01
N LEU A 409 -19.08 19.77 -18.98
CA LEU A 409 -18.67 19.56 -17.58
C LEU A 409 -19.68 18.75 -16.76
N GLY A 410 -20.96 18.81 -17.14
CA GLY A 410 -22.05 18.24 -16.36
C GLY A 410 -22.26 16.75 -16.66
N THR A 411 -22.90 16.04 -15.76
CA THR A 411 -23.35 14.66 -15.98
C THR A 411 -24.45 14.65 -17.03
N PRO A 412 -24.38 13.83 -18.10
CA PRO A 412 -25.49 13.62 -19.02
C PRO A 412 -26.64 12.88 -18.33
N ALA A 413 -27.83 12.94 -18.91
CA ALA A 413 -28.98 12.16 -18.48
C ALA A 413 -29.57 11.42 -19.67
N ILE A 414 -30.05 10.19 -19.45
CA ILE A 414 -30.66 9.33 -20.46
C ILE A 414 -32.15 9.17 -20.13
N GLY A 415 -33.01 9.29 -21.13
CA GLY A 415 -34.46 9.15 -21.00
C GLY A 415 -35.14 9.14 -22.37
N ASN A 416 -36.46 8.93 -22.40
CA ASN A 416 -37.24 8.92 -23.63
C ASN A 416 -37.77 10.33 -23.93
N LEU A 417 -37.27 10.97 -25.00
CA LEU A 417 -37.56 12.35 -25.38
C LEU A 417 -38.41 12.50 -26.64
N ASP A 418 -38.73 11.41 -27.35
CA ASP A 418 -39.52 11.50 -28.56
C ASP A 418 -40.67 10.47 -28.65
N GLY A 419 -40.74 9.60 -27.64
CA GLY A 419 -41.84 8.63 -27.48
C GLY A 419 -41.70 7.35 -28.30
N ASP A 420 -40.55 7.11 -28.90
CA ASP A 420 -40.28 5.81 -29.54
C ASP A 420 -39.77 4.79 -28.53
N ALA A 421 -39.14 3.70 -28.97
CA ALA A 421 -38.68 2.63 -28.07
C ALA A 421 -37.24 2.80 -27.60
N ASP A 422 -36.47 3.61 -28.30
CA ASP A 422 -35.08 3.89 -28.00
C ASP A 422 -34.99 5.03 -26.99
N LEU A 423 -33.81 5.21 -26.36
CA LEU A 423 -33.59 6.29 -25.39
C LEU A 423 -32.66 7.35 -25.97
N GLU A 424 -32.86 8.58 -25.52
CA GLU A 424 -32.05 9.73 -25.88
C GLU A 424 -31.14 10.16 -24.73
N VAL A 425 -30.02 10.80 -25.06
CA VAL A 425 -29.13 11.41 -24.09
C VAL A 425 -29.19 12.92 -24.15
N VAL A 426 -29.31 13.55 -22.99
CA VAL A 426 -29.31 15.01 -22.82
C VAL A 426 -28.05 15.45 -22.10
N PHE A 427 -27.35 16.43 -22.64
CA PHE A 427 -26.17 17.05 -22.01
C PHE A 427 -26.08 18.55 -22.34
N SER A 428 -25.18 19.25 -21.61
CA SER A 428 -25.15 20.71 -21.69
C SER A 428 -23.76 21.32 -21.72
N GLY A 429 -23.63 22.51 -22.27
CA GLY A 429 -22.40 23.25 -22.45
C GLY A 429 -22.14 24.32 -21.39
N TYR A 430 -20.86 24.54 -21.05
CA TYR A 430 -20.42 25.51 -20.03
C TYR A 430 -19.78 26.78 -20.60
N SER A 431 -19.62 26.97 -21.87
CA SER A 431 -18.98 28.17 -22.43
C SER A 431 -19.98 29.11 -23.05
N SER A 432 -19.57 30.31 -23.49
CA SER A 432 -20.49 31.29 -24.13
C SER A 432 -21.22 30.71 -25.35
N GLY A 433 -22.50 30.88 -25.46
CA GLY A 433 -23.35 30.20 -26.44
C GLY A 433 -23.73 28.79 -25.94
N ASN A 434 -24.24 28.75 -24.70
CA ASN A 434 -24.46 27.49 -23.98
C ASN A 434 -25.74 26.84 -24.48
N MET A 435 -25.58 25.61 -24.89
CA MET A 435 -26.64 24.84 -25.49
C MET A 435 -26.96 23.62 -24.65
N VAL A 436 -28.17 23.14 -24.73
CA VAL A 436 -28.61 21.83 -24.30
C VAL A 436 -28.82 21.00 -25.55
N TRP A 437 -28.10 19.90 -25.66
CA TRP A 437 -28.23 18.93 -26.74
C TRP A 437 -29.08 17.75 -26.27
N ALA A 438 -29.87 17.21 -27.16
CA ALA A 438 -30.49 15.91 -27.04
C ALA A 438 -30.12 15.09 -28.29
N LEU A 439 -29.56 13.92 -28.11
CA LEU A 439 -29.12 13.03 -29.19
C LEU A 439 -29.72 11.64 -29.04
N ASN A 440 -30.11 11.06 -30.16
CA ASN A 440 -30.46 9.65 -30.27
C ASN A 440 -29.21 8.75 -30.10
N ALA A 441 -29.39 7.46 -29.90
CA ALA A 441 -28.31 6.49 -29.75
C ALA A 441 -27.35 6.42 -30.97
N ASP A 442 -27.80 6.84 -32.16
CA ASP A 442 -26.97 6.93 -33.36
C ASP A 442 -26.23 8.27 -33.51
N GLY A 443 -26.33 9.18 -32.52
CA GLY A 443 -25.73 10.53 -32.51
C GLY A 443 -26.47 11.59 -33.33
N SER A 444 -27.60 11.27 -33.92
CA SER A 444 -28.46 12.27 -34.58
C SER A 444 -29.18 13.14 -33.53
N ALA A 445 -29.44 14.39 -33.86
CA ALA A 445 -30.14 15.28 -32.95
C ALA A 445 -31.63 14.94 -32.88
N VAL A 446 -32.20 15.02 -31.68
CA VAL A 446 -33.65 14.97 -31.45
C VAL A 446 -34.32 16.23 -32.04
N ASP A 447 -35.50 16.09 -32.56
CA ASP A 447 -36.27 17.24 -33.11
C ASP A 447 -36.50 18.33 -32.05
N GLY A 448 -36.20 19.58 -32.37
CA GLY A 448 -36.26 20.71 -31.44
C GLY A 448 -34.94 21.06 -30.76
N PHE A 449 -33.92 20.20 -30.84
CA PHE A 449 -32.61 20.41 -30.23
C PHE A 449 -31.50 20.66 -31.27
N PRO A 450 -30.41 21.37 -30.91
CA PRO A 450 -30.08 21.87 -29.55
C PRO A 450 -30.84 23.15 -29.19
N LEU A 451 -31.07 23.35 -27.88
CA LEU A 451 -31.63 24.61 -27.35
C LEU A 451 -30.50 25.59 -27.03
N ASP A 452 -30.62 26.86 -27.47
CA ASP A 452 -29.69 27.94 -27.08
C ASP A 452 -30.21 28.66 -25.86
N LEU A 453 -29.72 28.31 -24.67
CA LEU A 453 -30.06 28.98 -23.41
C LEU A 453 -29.41 30.35 -23.28
N GLY A 454 -28.27 30.58 -23.91
CA GLY A 454 -27.43 31.76 -23.65
C GLY A 454 -26.80 31.78 -22.25
N GLU A 455 -27.12 30.84 -21.39
CA GLU A 455 -26.72 30.72 -19.98
C GLU A 455 -25.78 29.53 -19.75
N LYS A 456 -24.96 29.61 -18.72
CA LYS A 456 -23.96 28.56 -18.44
C LYS A 456 -24.55 27.43 -17.60
N VAL A 457 -24.45 26.22 -18.10
CA VAL A 457 -24.79 25.01 -17.35
C VAL A 457 -23.49 24.31 -16.93
N LYS A 458 -23.26 24.19 -15.63
CA LYS A 458 -22.02 23.66 -15.08
C LYS A 458 -22.14 22.19 -14.66
N ILE A 459 -23.32 21.77 -14.35
CA ILE A 459 -23.66 20.47 -13.81
C ILE A 459 -24.70 19.79 -14.68
N GLY A 460 -25.08 18.56 -14.28
CA GLY A 460 -26.00 17.75 -15.04
C GLY A 460 -27.40 18.31 -15.15
N VAL A 461 -28.15 17.69 -16.02
CA VAL A 461 -29.59 17.89 -16.24
C VAL A 461 -30.38 16.80 -15.53
N ALA A 462 -31.70 16.95 -15.40
CA ALA A 462 -32.57 15.87 -14.90
C ALA A 462 -33.78 15.72 -15.82
N LEU A 463 -34.29 14.51 -15.97
CA LEU A 463 -35.37 14.15 -16.87
C LEU A 463 -36.55 13.55 -16.10
N ALA A 464 -37.76 13.95 -16.44
CA ALA A 464 -39.01 13.29 -16.02
C ALA A 464 -40.20 13.86 -16.82
N ASP A 465 -41.25 13.09 -17.00
CA ASP A 465 -42.52 13.52 -17.58
C ASP A 465 -43.30 14.44 -16.62
N PHE A 466 -43.28 15.73 -16.84
CA PHE A 466 -43.99 16.77 -16.04
C PHE A 466 -45.38 17.06 -16.57
N ASN A 467 -45.63 16.84 -17.84
CA ASN A 467 -46.90 17.17 -18.49
C ASN A 467 -47.86 15.97 -18.62
N GLY A 468 -47.39 14.75 -18.32
CA GLY A 468 -48.18 13.52 -18.31
C GLY A 468 -48.43 12.92 -19.68
N ASN A 469 -47.59 13.24 -20.69
CA ASN A 469 -47.71 12.71 -22.05
C ASN A 469 -46.95 11.37 -22.26
N GLY A 470 -46.15 10.95 -21.26
CA GLY A 470 -45.36 9.71 -21.30
C GLY A 470 -43.98 9.91 -21.91
N ILE A 471 -43.57 11.14 -22.18
CA ILE A 471 -42.29 11.54 -22.73
C ILE A 471 -41.57 12.40 -21.69
N ASP A 472 -40.27 12.29 -21.55
CA ASP A 472 -39.51 13.02 -20.52
C ASP A 472 -39.29 14.49 -20.93
N ASP A 473 -39.46 15.36 -19.94
CA ASP A 473 -39.16 16.79 -20.01
C ASP A 473 -37.82 17.08 -19.32
N ILE A 474 -37.15 18.18 -19.63
CA ILE A 474 -35.78 18.49 -19.25
C ILE A 474 -35.72 19.59 -18.19
N VAL A 475 -35.09 19.33 -17.04
CA VAL A 475 -34.80 20.31 -16.00
C VAL A 475 -33.35 20.72 -16.04
N VAL A 476 -33.07 22.00 -16.12
CA VAL A 476 -31.73 22.60 -16.20
C VAL A 476 -31.53 23.69 -15.16
N GLY A 477 -30.46 23.63 -14.36
CA GLY A 477 -30.02 24.70 -13.48
C GLY A 477 -28.84 25.47 -14.08
N THR A 478 -28.81 26.81 -13.95
CA THR A 478 -27.78 27.64 -14.61
C THR A 478 -26.92 28.45 -13.63
N ASP A 479 -25.72 28.87 -14.10
CA ASP A 479 -24.86 29.82 -13.39
C ASP A 479 -25.41 31.27 -13.41
N ASP A 480 -26.51 31.53 -14.12
CA ASP A 480 -27.20 32.82 -14.23
C ASP A 480 -28.44 32.87 -13.34
N ASP A 481 -28.50 32.01 -12.32
CA ASP A 481 -29.49 32.00 -11.22
C ASP A 481 -30.88 31.49 -11.60
N TYR A 482 -31.03 30.73 -12.70
CA TYR A 482 -32.32 30.25 -13.18
C TYR A 482 -32.40 28.69 -13.20
N ILE A 483 -33.63 28.21 -12.95
CA ILE A 483 -34.05 26.84 -13.20
C ILE A 483 -35.02 26.87 -14.37
N HIS A 484 -34.72 26.13 -15.41
CA HIS A 484 -35.55 25.95 -16.58
C HIS A 484 -36.20 24.56 -16.55
N LEU A 485 -37.41 24.49 -17.06
CA LEU A 485 -38.11 23.27 -17.42
C LEU A 485 -38.52 23.37 -18.88
N PHE A 486 -37.99 22.52 -19.73
CA PHE A 486 -38.36 22.42 -21.14
C PHE A 486 -39.14 21.13 -21.36
N TYR A 487 -40.21 21.24 -22.13
CA TYR A 487 -40.94 20.09 -22.62
C TYR A 487 -40.14 19.36 -23.71
N ASP A 488 -40.58 18.16 -24.04
CA ASP A 488 -40.03 17.28 -25.07
C ASP A 488 -39.85 17.99 -26.44
N ASP A 489 -40.71 18.93 -26.80
CA ASP A 489 -40.63 19.74 -28.03
C ASP A 489 -39.64 20.92 -27.94
N GLY A 490 -38.94 21.08 -26.84
CA GLY A 490 -38.00 22.17 -26.60
C GLY A 490 -38.66 23.49 -26.15
N SER A 491 -39.98 23.53 -25.98
CA SER A 491 -40.67 24.74 -25.46
C SER A 491 -40.51 24.85 -23.95
N GLU A 492 -40.33 26.08 -23.45
CA GLU A 492 -40.24 26.33 -22.00
C GLU A 492 -41.61 26.21 -21.33
N ALA A 493 -41.65 25.45 -20.21
CA ALA A 493 -42.90 25.22 -19.48
C ALA A 493 -43.46 26.50 -18.83
N PRO A 494 -44.79 26.66 -18.77
CA PRO A 494 -45.41 27.82 -18.12
C PRO A 494 -44.98 27.94 -16.64
N GLY A 495 -44.55 29.15 -16.24
CA GLY A 495 -44.02 29.43 -14.89
C GLY A 495 -42.51 29.35 -14.75
N PHE A 496 -41.82 28.88 -15.77
CA PHE A 496 -40.37 28.87 -15.87
C PHE A 496 -39.88 29.96 -16.85
N PRO A 497 -38.61 30.46 -16.73
CA PRO A 497 -37.65 30.02 -15.73
C PRO A 497 -37.96 30.52 -14.31
N PHE A 498 -37.62 29.72 -13.28
CA PHE A 498 -37.72 30.10 -11.88
C PHE A 498 -36.39 30.70 -11.42
N GLN A 499 -36.40 31.91 -10.84
CA GLN A 499 -35.21 32.60 -10.37
C GLN A 499 -34.90 32.27 -8.90
N VAL A 500 -33.66 31.88 -8.61
CA VAL A 500 -33.09 31.74 -7.27
C VAL A 500 -32.17 32.91 -6.91
N GLY A 501 -31.52 32.91 -5.74
CA GLY A 501 -30.75 34.07 -5.27
C GLY A 501 -29.31 34.15 -5.74
N ASP A 502 -28.73 33.08 -6.24
CA ASP A 502 -27.34 32.98 -6.77
C ASP A 502 -27.24 31.67 -7.60
N LYS A 503 -26.15 31.46 -8.27
CA LYS A 503 -25.84 30.34 -9.15
C LYS A 503 -26.31 28.97 -8.66
N ILE A 504 -26.77 28.17 -9.61
CA ILE A 504 -27.11 26.78 -9.39
C ILE A 504 -25.93 25.94 -9.83
N GLN A 505 -25.31 25.23 -8.85
CA GLN A 505 -24.17 24.37 -9.04
C GLN A 505 -24.39 22.99 -8.39
N SER A 506 -25.65 22.61 -8.18
CA SER A 506 -26.12 21.26 -7.84
C SER A 506 -26.98 20.73 -9.00
N ALA A 507 -26.81 19.47 -9.40
CA ALA A 507 -27.73 18.90 -10.38
C ALA A 507 -29.15 18.86 -9.79
N PRO A 508 -30.19 19.18 -10.57
CA PRO A 508 -31.57 19.03 -10.13
C PRO A 508 -31.87 17.57 -9.80
N ALA A 509 -32.73 17.36 -8.82
CA ALA A 509 -33.30 16.04 -8.55
C ALA A 509 -34.83 16.16 -8.55
N ILE A 510 -35.51 15.14 -9.03
CA ILE A 510 -36.97 15.14 -9.21
C ILE A 510 -37.57 14.06 -8.32
N LEU A 511 -38.59 14.39 -7.58
CA LEU A 511 -39.36 13.46 -6.76
C LEU A 511 -40.86 13.59 -7.08
N ASP A 512 -41.54 12.48 -7.18
CA ASP A 512 -42.99 12.43 -7.18
C ASP A 512 -43.52 12.59 -5.76
N VAL A 513 -44.23 13.69 -5.49
CA VAL A 513 -44.81 13.98 -4.21
C VAL A 513 -46.32 14.09 -4.37
N ASP A 514 -47.06 13.13 -3.87
CA ASP A 514 -48.53 13.07 -3.98
C ASP A 514 -49.04 13.09 -5.44
N GLY A 515 -48.31 12.42 -6.36
CA GLY A 515 -48.65 12.39 -7.78
C GLY A 515 -48.29 13.65 -8.56
N GLN A 516 -47.43 14.50 -8.00
CA GLN A 516 -46.90 15.72 -8.67
C GLN A 516 -45.37 15.67 -8.66
N LYS A 517 -44.76 15.94 -9.81
CA LYS A 517 -43.32 16.09 -9.91
C LYS A 517 -42.86 17.38 -9.22
N VAL A 518 -41.88 17.30 -8.36
CA VAL A 518 -41.28 18.41 -7.63
C VAL A 518 -39.80 18.44 -7.92
N ILE A 519 -39.27 19.58 -8.32
CA ILE A 519 -37.85 19.80 -8.60
C ILE A 519 -37.19 20.27 -7.31
N PHE A 520 -36.11 19.58 -6.95
CA PHE A 520 -35.25 19.96 -5.82
C PHE A 520 -33.88 20.38 -6.35
N VAL A 521 -33.41 21.55 -5.91
CA VAL A 521 -32.12 22.08 -6.36
C VAL A 521 -31.46 22.94 -5.29
N GLY A 522 -30.13 22.80 -5.17
CA GLY A 522 -29.33 23.66 -4.30
C GLY A 522 -28.79 24.88 -5.02
N SER A 523 -28.67 26.01 -4.31
CA SER A 523 -28.10 27.25 -4.83
C SER A 523 -26.93 27.76 -3.98
N ASN A 524 -26.08 28.55 -4.60
CA ASN A 524 -24.97 29.25 -3.94
C ASN A 524 -25.47 30.37 -2.97
N ASP A 525 -26.75 30.69 -2.96
CA ASP A 525 -27.37 31.57 -1.98
C ASP A 525 -27.64 30.92 -0.62
N ASN A 526 -27.19 29.71 -0.42
CA ASN A 526 -27.32 28.86 0.76
C ASN A 526 -28.72 28.24 0.93
N ASN A 527 -29.56 28.20 -0.08
CA ASN A 527 -30.86 27.55 0.00
C ASN A 527 -30.91 26.25 -0.84
N LEU A 528 -31.65 25.28 -0.32
CA LEU A 528 -32.27 24.22 -1.09
C LEU A 528 -33.69 24.65 -1.45
N TYR A 529 -34.03 24.60 -2.70
CA TYR A 529 -35.35 24.92 -3.23
C TYR A 529 -36.13 23.68 -3.61
N ALA A 530 -37.42 23.67 -3.33
CA ALA A 530 -38.39 22.71 -3.85
C ALA A 530 -39.40 23.49 -4.70
N ILE A 531 -39.53 23.15 -5.99
CA ILE A 531 -40.32 23.89 -6.99
C ILE A 531 -41.34 22.94 -7.61
N ASN A 532 -42.59 23.35 -7.65
CA ASN A 532 -43.67 22.60 -8.29
C ASN A 532 -43.59 22.67 -9.82
N SER A 533 -44.23 21.72 -10.51
CA SER A 533 -44.30 21.65 -11.96
C SER A 533 -44.91 22.89 -12.66
N ASP A 534 -45.64 23.73 -11.93
CA ASP A 534 -46.21 25.01 -12.43
C ASP A 534 -45.25 26.19 -12.21
N GLY A 535 -44.02 25.99 -11.78
CA GLY A 535 -43.04 27.04 -11.50
C GLY A 535 -43.24 27.73 -10.15
N SER A 536 -44.21 27.35 -9.34
CA SER A 536 -44.42 27.95 -8.01
C SER A 536 -43.45 27.36 -6.99
N LEU A 537 -42.94 28.21 -6.07
CA LEU A 537 -42.12 27.76 -4.96
C LEU A 537 -42.96 26.92 -3.98
N ARG A 538 -42.57 25.66 -3.75
CA ARG A 538 -43.19 24.80 -2.73
C ARG A 538 -42.67 25.14 -1.34
N PHE A 539 -41.35 25.15 -1.18
CA PHE A 539 -40.64 25.64 -0.01
C PHE A 539 -39.16 25.86 -0.32
N SER A 540 -38.46 26.56 0.57
CA SER A 540 -37.00 26.59 0.59
C SER A 540 -36.48 26.36 1.99
N VAL A 541 -35.28 25.76 2.10
CA VAL A 541 -34.59 25.48 3.37
C VAL A 541 -33.21 26.11 3.32
N MET A 542 -32.92 26.99 4.29
CA MET A 542 -31.64 27.65 4.40
C MET A 542 -30.62 26.72 5.06
N ALA A 543 -29.50 26.47 4.38
CA ALA A 543 -28.31 25.81 4.89
C ALA A 543 -27.34 26.84 5.50
N THR A 544 -26.32 26.36 6.21
CA THR A 544 -25.28 27.24 6.78
C THR A 544 -24.27 27.73 5.76
N ASN A 545 -24.23 27.14 4.57
CA ASN A 545 -23.31 27.47 3.48
C ASN A 545 -23.97 27.11 2.14
N LYS A 546 -23.30 27.44 1.03
CA LYS A 546 -23.69 27.10 -0.34
C LYS A 546 -24.06 25.62 -0.48
N VAL A 547 -25.12 25.34 -1.21
CA VAL A 547 -25.58 23.97 -1.49
C VAL A 547 -25.10 23.57 -2.88
N PHE A 548 -24.02 22.81 -2.92
CA PHE A 548 -23.37 22.34 -4.18
C PHE A 548 -23.76 20.93 -4.59
N ASN A 549 -24.13 20.10 -3.61
CA ASN A 549 -24.43 18.70 -3.88
C ASN A 549 -25.85 18.54 -4.38
N SER A 550 -26.06 17.59 -5.29
CA SER A 550 -27.39 17.20 -5.73
C SER A 550 -28.16 16.57 -4.57
N PRO A 551 -29.45 16.90 -4.41
CA PRO A 551 -30.30 16.28 -3.40
C PRO A 551 -30.45 14.79 -3.66
N ALA A 552 -30.42 14.00 -2.58
CA ALA A 552 -30.77 12.59 -2.61
C ALA A 552 -31.97 12.35 -1.69
N PHE A 553 -32.81 11.39 -2.02
CA PHE A 553 -34.02 11.07 -1.30
C PHE A 553 -33.92 9.71 -0.63
N LEU A 554 -34.43 9.62 0.59
CA LEU A 554 -34.53 8.38 1.32
C LEU A 554 -35.92 8.28 1.92
N ASP A 555 -36.64 7.21 1.65
CA ASP A 555 -37.86 6.89 2.39
C ASP A 555 -37.50 6.36 3.79
N HIS A 556 -37.59 7.25 4.77
CA HIS A 556 -37.18 6.95 6.15
C HIS A 556 -38.19 6.06 6.90
N ASN A 557 -39.44 6.02 6.50
CA ASN A 557 -40.52 5.35 7.26
C ASN A 557 -41.29 4.30 6.47
N ASN A 558 -40.97 4.06 5.21
CA ASN A 558 -41.73 3.18 4.30
C ASN A 558 -43.24 3.57 4.23
N THR A 559 -43.57 4.89 4.15
CA THR A 559 -44.94 5.38 4.13
C THR A 559 -45.30 5.99 2.76
#